data_67930f8de0496bd47dcc7a6bbfafb38c
#
_entry.id   67930f8de0496bd47dcc7a6bbfafb38c
#
_cell.length_a   1.000
_cell.length_b   1.000
_cell.length_c   1.000
_cell.angle_alpha   90.00
_cell.angle_beta   90.00
_cell.angle_gamma   90.00
#
_symmetry.space_group_name_H-M   'P 1'
#
loop_
_entity.id
_entity.type
_entity.pdbx_description
1 polymer ?
#
loop_
_entity_poly.entity_id
_entity_poly.type
_entity_poly.pdbx_seq_one_letter_code
_entity_poly.pdbx_strand_id
1 'polypeptide(L)'
;MVNHLIDAKFQRQVIFALTAVILGLFGNAAKAEHGVQTWAQAQKSVVVVNPVWPGYDRPGFGAPKGTAPAGSGIYFSIDGAKESIFIITAAHVVNAAKSIEIIDFSGNIATAMIHAIDARRDIAILRTELMGTGIAVRQDEPLIGSHVCALGNSFGLGTGMTCGIVSAVRRSNIGFNEIEDFIQTDAAVNPGMSGGALVDPQGRLVGLIDGIFTKEADIDAGVNFAISVPLIQQSLALQLKAGVQF
;
A
#
# COMPACT_ATOMS: atom_id res chain seq x y z
N MET A 1 -43.33 -45.61 -32.98
CA MET A 1 -42.14 -45.84 -32.13
C MET A 1 -40.93 -44.90 -32.40
N VAL A 2 -40.99 -43.97 -33.34
CA VAL A 2 -39.86 -43.08 -33.72
C VAL A 2 -39.90 -41.75 -33.04
N ASN A 3 -41.06 -41.28 -32.56
CA ASN A 3 -41.17 -39.92 -31.95
C ASN A 3 -40.62 -39.80 -30.55
N HIS A 4 -40.39 -40.86 -29.76
CA HIS A 4 -39.87 -40.78 -28.41
C HIS A 4 -38.34 -40.66 -28.33
N LEU A 5 -37.61 -41.05 -29.38
CA LEU A 5 -36.12 -40.98 -29.38
C LEU A 5 -35.56 -39.62 -29.79
N ILE A 6 -36.34 -38.83 -30.53
CA ILE A 6 -35.94 -37.47 -30.93
C ILE A 6 -36.06 -36.52 -29.73
N ASP A 7 -37.04 -36.73 -28.88
CA ASP A 7 -37.32 -35.90 -27.73
C ASP A 7 -36.22 -36.00 -26.64
N ALA A 8 -35.66 -37.17 -26.40
CA ALA A 8 -34.60 -37.39 -25.40
C ALA A 8 -33.25 -36.77 -25.79
N LYS A 9 -32.93 -36.74 -27.09
CA LYS A 9 -31.71 -36.06 -27.59
C LYS A 9 -31.85 -34.55 -27.55
N PHE A 10 -33.00 -34.02 -27.88
CA PHE A 10 -33.32 -32.60 -27.83
C PHE A 10 -33.33 -32.08 -26.39
N GLN A 11 -33.94 -32.80 -25.45
CA GLN A 11 -33.92 -32.47 -24.03
C GLN A 11 -32.50 -32.48 -23.45
N ARG A 12 -31.64 -33.42 -23.83
CA ARG A 12 -30.24 -33.44 -23.39
C ARG A 12 -29.44 -32.24 -23.93
N GLN A 13 -29.67 -31.84 -25.19
CA GLN A 13 -29.00 -30.64 -25.75
C GLN A 13 -29.46 -29.33 -25.11
N VAL A 14 -30.75 -29.19 -24.79
CA VAL A 14 -31.31 -28.03 -24.11
C VAL A 14 -30.80 -27.95 -22.67
N ILE A 15 -30.73 -29.10 -21.97
CA ILE A 15 -30.18 -29.14 -20.60
C ILE A 15 -28.67 -28.75 -20.60
N PHE A 16 -27.89 -29.25 -21.58
CA PHE A 16 -26.48 -28.92 -21.70
C PHE A 16 -26.25 -27.43 -22.02
N ALA A 17 -27.08 -26.83 -22.89
CA ALA A 17 -27.04 -25.41 -23.21
C ALA A 17 -27.44 -24.54 -22.04
N LEU A 18 -28.47 -24.91 -21.27
CA LEU A 18 -28.88 -24.20 -20.06
C LEU A 18 -27.81 -24.27 -18.96
N THR A 19 -27.18 -25.43 -18.78
CA THR A 19 -26.12 -25.61 -17.78
C THR A 19 -24.89 -24.77 -18.13
N ALA A 20 -24.52 -24.68 -19.42
CA ALA A 20 -23.42 -23.84 -19.89
C ALA A 20 -23.70 -22.34 -19.72
N VAL A 21 -24.94 -21.90 -19.94
CA VAL A 21 -25.37 -20.51 -19.72
C VAL A 21 -25.38 -20.16 -18.23
N ILE A 22 -25.83 -21.06 -17.37
CA ILE A 22 -25.83 -20.85 -15.90
C ILE A 22 -24.38 -20.79 -15.37
N LEU A 23 -23.48 -21.68 -15.82
CA LEU A 23 -22.05 -21.62 -15.46
C LEU A 23 -21.39 -20.37 -15.98
N GLY A 24 -21.78 -19.80 -17.12
CA GLY A 24 -21.27 -18.54 -17.66
C GLY A 24 -21.75 -17.32 -16.88
N LEU A 25 -22.91 -17.35 -16.24
CA LEU A 25 -23.44 -16.24 -15.43
C LEU A 25 -22.76 -16.14 -14.06
N PHE A 26 -22.26 -17.23 -13.49
CA PHE A 26 -21.50 -17.20 -12.24
C PHE A 26 -20.04 -16.75 -12.41
N GLY A 27 -19.49 -16.78 -13.62
CA GLY A 27 -18.12 -16.36 -13.89
C GLY A 27 -17.89 -14.84 -13.83
N ASN A 28 -18.93 -14.02 -13.86
CA ASN A 28 -18.82 -12.56 -13.84
C ASN A 28 -18.96 -11.93 -12.45
N ALA A 29 -19.42 -12.67 -11.44
CA ALA A 29 -19.50 -12.16 -10.06
C ALA A 29 -18.12 -12.05 -9.39
N ALA A 30 -17.11 -12.78 -9.85
CA ALA A 30 -15.77 -12.82 -9.24
C ALA A 30 -14.95 -11.54 -9.45
N LYS A 31 -15.33 -10.66 -10.37
CA LYS A 31 -14.53 -9.45 -10.67
C LYS A 31 -14.76 -8.25 -9.74
N ALA A 32 -15.85 -8.23 -8.99
CA ALA A 32 -16.17 -7.11 -8.09
C ALA A 32 -15.59 -7.28 -6.66
N GLU A 33 -15.09 -8.46 -6.30
CA GLU A 33 -14.68 -8.80 -4.93
C GLU A 33 -13.19 -8.58 -4.64
N HIS A 34 -12.35 -8.29 -5.65
CA HIS A 34 -10.94 -8.22 -5.34
C HIS A 34 -10.59 -7.04 -4.39
N GLY A 35 -11.27 -5.90 -4.44
CA GLY A 35 -11.04 -4.80 -3.50
C GLY A 35 -11.28 -5.22 -2.05
N VAL A 36 -12.35 -5.97 -1.79
CA VAL A 36 -12.68 -6.50 -0.46
C VAL A 36 -11.59 -7.47 0.02
N GLN A 37 -11.14 -8.37 -0.85
CA GLN A 37 -10.07 -9.32 -0.53
C GLN A 37 -8.73 -8.62 -0.30
N THR A 38 -8.35 -7.70 -1.17
CA THR A 38 -7.12 -6.89 -1.04
C THR A 38 -7.11 -6.16 0.29
N TRP A 39 -8.22 -5.49 0.64
CA TRP A 39 -8.38 -4.83 1.92
C TRP A 39 -8.21 -5.80 3.08
N ALA A 40 -8.93 -6.90 3.09
CA ALA A 40 -8.88 -7.90 4.16
C ALA A 40 -7.46 -8.47 4.39
N GLN A 41 -6.65 -8.58 3.34
CA GLN A 41 -5.27 -9.08 3.41
C GLN A 41 -4.29 -8.02 3.94
N ALA A 42 -4.41 -6.76 3.50
CA ALA A 42 -3.38 -5.74 3.72
C ALA A 42 -3.68 -4.80 4.91
N GLN A 43 -4.94 -4.56 5.26
CA GLN A 43 -5.33 -3.52 6.22
C GLN A 43 -4.62 -3.62 7.58
N LYS A 44 -4.38 -4.86 8.08
CA LYS A 44 -3.74 -5.09 9.40
C LYS A 44 -2.25 -4.77 9.41
N SER A 45 -1.66 -4.60 8.24
CA SER A 45 -0.25 -4.25 8.11
C SER A 45 -0.05 -2.74 7.98
N VAL A 46 -1.11 -1.95 7.75
CA VAL A 46 -1.02 -0.50 7.56
C VAL A 46 -1.38 0.23 8.85
N VAL A 47 -0.60 1.25 9.17
CA VAL A 47 -0.78 2.09 10.36
C VAL A 47 -0.83 3.56 9.99
N VAL A 48 -1.47 4.35 10.84
CA VAL A 48 -1.34 5.80 10.85
C VAL A 48 -0.05 6.18 11.58
N VAL A 49 0.70 7.11 11.02
CA VAL A 49 1.90 7.69 11.62
C VAL A 49 1.62 9.16 11.91
N ASN A 50 1.58 9.52 13.19
CA ASN A 50 1.32 10.89 13.65
C ASN A 50 2.62 11.50 14.21
N PRO A 51 3.41 12.23 13.41
CA PRO A 51 4.59 12.92 13.89
C PRO A 51 4.21 14.24 14.57
N VAL A 52 4.94 14.62 15.60
CA VAL A 52 4.86 15.96 16.20
C VAL A 52 6.09 16.78 15.79
N TRP A 53 5.86 17.82 14.99
CA TRP A 53 6.88 18.77 14.55
C TRP A 53 6.58 20.16 15.08
N PRO A 54 7.14 20.57 16.21
CA PRO A 54 6.96 21.94 16.69
C PRO A 54 7.45 22.96 15.66
N GLY A 55 6.59 23.90 15.28
CA GLY A 55 6.91 24.93 14.29
C GLY A 55 6.70 24.53 12.82
N TYR A 56 5.98 23.43 12.55
CA TYR A 56 5.58 23.09 11.18
C TYR A 56 4.60 24.16 10.64
N ASP A 57 4.97 24.82 9.54
CA ASP A 57 4.24 25.96 9.00
C ASP A 57 3.00 25.58 8.17
N ARG A 58 2.93 24.36 7.70
CA ARG A 58 1.82 23.83 6.90
C ARG A 58 1.15 22.67 7.62
N PRO A 59 0.20 22.90 8.53
CA PRO A 59 -0.56 21.82 9.12
C PRO A 59 -1.30 21.06 8.01
N GLY A 60 -1.34 19.74 8.10
CA GLY A 60 -2.14 18.92 7.22
C GLY A 60 -3.61 19.33 7.28
N PHE A 61 -4.40 18.91 6.30
CA PHE A 61 -5.83 19.21 6.25
C PHE A 61 -6.51 18.78 7.56
N GLY A 62 -7.11 19.74 8.27
CA GLY A 62 -7.75 19.48 9.56
C GLY A 62 -6.81 19.29 10.77
N ALA A 63 -5.49 19.30 10.58
CA ALA A 63 -4.54 19.18 11.70
C ALA A 63 -4.44 20.48 12.51
N PRO A 64 -4.21 20.40 13.85
CA PRO A 64 -3.97 21.56 14.65
C PRO A 64 -2.75 22.34 14.18
N LYS A 65 -2.78 23.68 14.38
CA LYS A 65 -1.67 24.54 14.02
C LYS A 65 -0.37 24.12 14.74
N GLY A 66 0.72 23.94 13.99
CA GLY A 66 2.01 23.52 14.54
C GLY A 66 2.21 22.00 14.64
N THR A 67 1.29 21.20 14.10
CA THR A 67 1.46 19.75 13.97
C THR A 67 1.77 19.40 12.50
N ALA A 68 2.67 18.44 12.29
CA ALA A 68 2.90 17.90 10.96
C ALA A 68 1.67 17.14 10.46
N PRO A 69 1.44 17.07 9.14
CA PRO A 69 0.40 16.21 8.61
C PRO A 69 0.69 14.76 9.00
N ALA A 70 -0.34 14.04 9.39
CA ALA A 70 -0.25 12.61 9.60
C ALA A 70 0.25 11.92 8.32
N GLY A 71 1.05 10.89 8.47
CA GLY A 71 1.47 9.98 7.42
C GLY A 71 0.89 8.60 7.62
N SER A 72 1.46 7.65 6.90
CA SER A 72 1.16 6.23 6.97
C SER A 72 2.43 5.42 7.19
N GLY A 73 2.28 4.18 7.60
CA GLY A 73 3.38 3.24 7.72
C GLY A 73 2.90 1.82 7.49
N ILE A 74 3.85 0.91 7.37
CA ILE A 74 3.60 -0.50 7.07
C ILE A 74 4.40 -1.36 8.04
N TYR A 75 3.76 -2.25 8.79
CA TYR A 75 4.48 -3.30 9.51
C TYR A 75 5.26 -4.15 8.53
N PHE A 76 6.55 -4.23 8.73
CA PHE A 76 7.47 -4.93 7.85
C PHE A 76 8.28 -5.94 8.65
N SER A 77 8.27 -7.20 8.21
CA SER A 77 9.07 -8.24 8.85
C SER A 77 10.47 -8.29 8.24
N ILE A 78 11.47 -8.28 9.09
CA ILE A 78 12.88 -8.30 8.69
C ILE A 78 13.39 -9.72 8.56
N ASP A 79 12.88 -10.62 9.39
CA ASP A 79 13.29 -12.03 9.49
C ASP A 79 12.30 -12.99 8.82
N GLY A 80 11.27 -12.47 8.17
CA GLY A 80 10.18 -13.25 7.57
C GLY A 80 9.14 -13.73 8.59
N ALA A 81 9.19 -13.24 9.84
CA ALA A 81 8.16 -13.53 10.83
C ALA A 81 6.82 -12.94 10.40
N LYS A 82 5.72 -13.57 10.83
CA LYS A 82 4.38 -13.09 10.53
C LYS A 82 4.04 -11.79 11.27
N GLU A 83 4.62 -11.59 12.45
CA GLU A 83 4.39 -10.43 13.32
C GLU A 83 5.67 -9.59 13.40
N SER A 84 5.53 -8.28 13.51
CA SER A 84 6.63 -7.34 13.57
C SER A 84 6.32 -6.17 14.48
N ILE A 85 7.36 -5.65 15.12
CA ILE A 85 7.38 -4.37 15.85
C ILE A 85 8.03 -3.25 15.01
N PHE A 86 8.48 -3.58 13.80
CA PHE A 86 9.11 -2.63 12.89
C PHE A 86 8.10 -2.14 11.85
N ILE A 87 8.17 -0.86 11.57
CA ILE A 87 7.31 -0.17 10.61
C ILE A 87 8.22 0.55 9.64
N ILE A 88 8.00 0.41 8.34
CA ILE A 88 8.59 1.26 7.32
C ILE A 88 7.61 2.40 7.00
N THR A 89 8.16 3.60 6.80
CA THR A 89 7.42 4.79 6.38
C THR A 89 8.31 5.65 5.48
N ALA A 90 7.76 6.69 4.86
CA ALA A 90 8.56 7.67 4.15
C ALA A 90 9.36 8.53 5.15
N ALA A 91 10.65 8.78 4.86
CA ALA A 91 11.51 9.51 5.79
C ALA A 91 11.04 10.96 5.98
N HIS A 92 10.50 11.60 4.93
CA HIS A 92 9.99 12.96 5.02
C HIS A 92 8.81 13.10 6.01
N VAL A 93 8.11 12.01 6.33
CA VAL A 93 7.03 12.01 7.34
C VAL A 93 7.59 12.20 8.75
N VAL A 94 8.79 11.71 9.03
CA VAL A 94 9.29 11.59 10.42
C VAL A 94 10.64 12.25 10.68
N ASN A 95 11.38 12.70 9.67
CA ASN A 95 12.78 13.13 9.79
C ASN A 95 13.02 14.32 10.75
N ALA A 96 12.01 15.15 10.99
CA ALA A 96 12.08 16.26 11.94
C ALA A 96 11.12 16.08 13.14
N ALA A 97 10.54 14.90 13.28
CA ALA A 97 9.60 14.63 14.38
C ALA A 97 10.32 14.58 15.72
N LYS A 98 9.77 15.24 16.75
CA LYS A 98 10.21 15.12 18.15
C LYS A 98 9.61 13.93 18.86
N SER A 99 8.42 13.53 18.44
CA SER A 99 7.73 12.32 18.89
C SER A 99 6.88 11.78 17.75
N ILE A 100 6.66 10.49 17.76
CA ILE A 100 5.86 9.79 16.76
C ILE A 100 4.87 8.92 17.51
N GLU A 101 3.61 9.05 17.18
CA GLU A 101 2.53 8.18 17.63
C GLU A 101 2.09 7.29 16.47
N ILE A 102 1.84 6.02 16.75
CA ILE A 102 1.34 5.04 15.81
C ILE A 102 -0.07 4.65 16.23
N ILE A 103 -0.98 4.59 15.27
CA ILE A 103 -2.33 4.03 15.47
C ILE A 103 -2.47 2.84 14.52
N ASP A 104 -2.68 1.65 15.08
CA ASP A 104 -2.87 0.43 14.30
C ASP A 104 -4.31 0.32 13.76
N PHE A 105 -4.55 -0.69 12.95
CA PHE A 105 -5.87 -0.94 12.35
C PHE A 105 -6.97 -1.17 13.41
N SER A 106 -6.61 -1.66 14.60
CA SER A 106 -7.55 -1.91 15.70
C SER A 106 -7.83 -0.66 16.54
N GLY A 107 -7.14 0.46 16.25
CA GLY A 107 -7.23 1.70 17.02
C GLY A 107 -6.33 1.72 18.25
N ASN A 108 -5.43 0.75 18.43
CA ASN A 108 -4.43 0.79 19.48
C ASN A 108 -3.40 1.87 19.20
N ILE A 109 -3.01 2.61 20.23
CA ILE A 109 -2.09 3.73 20.14
C ILE A 109 -0.81 3.40 20.90
N ALA A 110 0.35 3.66 20.31
CA ALA A 110 1.63 3.60 20.99
C ALA A 110 2.61 4.61 20.41
N THR A 111 3.67 4.89 21.16
CA THR A 111 4.80 5.66 20.64
C THR A 111 5.69 4.79 19.76
N ALA A 112 6.35 5.44 18.80
CA ALA A 112 7.39 4.81 18.01
C ALA A 112 8.66 5.66 18.04
N MET A 113 9.80 5.00 17.89
CA MET A 113 11.11 5.62 17.78
C MET A 113 11.66 5.40 16.38
N ILE A 114 12.37 6.40 15.86
CA ILE A 114 13.13 6.23 14.62
C ILE A 114 14.28 5.26 14.92
N HIS A 115 14.27 4.13 14.22
CA HIS A 115 15.32 3.12 14.31
C HIS A 115 16.43 3.40 13.29
N ALA A 116 16.05 3.75 12.04
CA ALA A 116 16.98 4.14 10.99
C ALA A 116 16.30 5.07 9.98
N ILE A 117 17.11 5.90 9.29
CA ILE A 117 16.68 6.74 8.18
C ILE A 117 17.63 6.57 7.00
N ASP A 118 17.07 6.33 5.83
CA ASP A 118 17.73 6.47 4.53
C ASP A 118 17.13 7.66 3.79
N ALA A 119 17.67 8.85 4.08
CA ALA A 119 17.17 10.10 3.49
C ALA A 119 17.35 10.16 1.96
N ARG A 120 18.31 9.42 1.41
CA ARG A 120 18.56 9.39 -0.05
C ARG A 120 17.48 8.68 -0.82
N ARG A 121 16.80 7.70 -0.18
CA ARG A 121 15.69 6.91 -0.77
C ARG A 121 14.35 7.26 -0.18
N ASP A 122 14.31 8.22 0.74
CA ASP A 122 13.13 8.63 1.50
C ASP A 122 12.46 7.47 2.27
N ILE A 123 13.26 6.63 2.92
CA ILE A 123 12.78 5.50 3.72
C ILE A 123 13.19 5.68 5.18
N ALA A 124 12.26 5.49 6.10
CA ALA A 124 12.53 5.41 7.54
C ALA A 124 12.01 4.09 8.11
N ILE A 125 12.74 3.56 9.08
CA ILE A 125 12.36 2.41 9.87
C ILE A 125 12.01 2.92 11.28
N LEU A 126 10.82 2.61 11.73
CA LEU A 126 10.35 2.89 13.07
C LEU A 126 10.29 1.60 13.87
N ARG A 127 10.50 1.71 15.19
CA ARG A 127 10.27 0.65 16.15
C ARG A 127 9.22 1.09 17.15
N THR A 128 8.24 0.21 17.41
CA THR A 128 7.17 0.43 18.39
C THR A 128 7.03 -0.77 19.31
N GLU A 129 6.26 -0.63 20.39
CA GLU A 129 5.89 -1.76 21.26
C GLU A 129 4.62 -2.48 20.77
N LEU A 130 3.87 -1.88 19.83
CA LEU A 130 2.73 -2.54 19.21
C LEU A 130 3.24 -3.60 18.23
N MET A 131 2.72 -4.81 18.39
CA MET A 131 2.99 -5.91 17.47
C MET A 131 1.90 -5.95 16.40
N GLY A 132 2.31 -5.86 15.14
CA GLY A 132 1.40 -5.88 14.00
C GLY A 132 1.74 -6.97 12.99
N THR A 133 0.85 -7.21 12.06
CA THR A 133 1.06 -8.19 10.99
C THR A 133 2.01 -7.63 9.94
N GLY A 134 3.17 -8.25 9.75
CA GLY A 134 4.10 -7.90 8.69
C GLY A 134 3.46 -8.12 7.31
N ILE A 135 3.61 -7.12 6.42
CA ILE A 135 3.04 -7.21 5.08
C ILE A 135 3.77 -8.27 4.25
N ALA A 136 3.02 -9.08 3.51
CA ALA A 136 3.60 -9.96 2.51
C ALA A 136 4.18 -9.13 1.35
N VAL A 137 5.32 -9.53 0.82
CA VAL A 137 6.03 -8.78 -0.22
C VAL A 137 5.92 -9.51 -1.55
N ARG A 138 5.60 -8.79 -2.62
CA ARG A 138 5.67 -9.30 -3.98
C ARG A 138 7.13 -9.35 -4.43
N GLN A 139 7.57 -10.51 -4.94
CA GLN A 139 8.95 -10.70 -5.37
C GLN A 139 9.18 -10.30 -6.84
N ASP A 140 8.14 -10.44 -7.67
CA ASP A 140 8.23 -10.13 -9.10
C ASP A 140 7.92 -8.67 -9.36
N GLU A 141 8.56 -8.06 -10.36
CA GLU A 141 8.19 -6.74 -10.85
C GLU A 141 6.73 -6.76 -11.34
N PRO A 142 5.91 -5.78 -10.95
CA PRO A 142 4.54 -5.71 -11.44
C PRO A 142 4.52 -5.35 -12.94
N LEU A 143 3.54 -5.93 -13.66
CA LEU A 143 3.35 -5.60 -15.07
C LEU A 143 2.56 -4.29 -15.19
N ILE A 144 2.90 -3.47 -16.19
CA ILE A 144 2.10 -2.30 -16.57
C ILE A 144 0.69 -2.75 -16.93
N GLY A 145 -0.33 -2.05 -16.43
CA GLY A 145 -1.74 -2.42 -16.56
C GLY A 145 -2.25 -3.39 -15.50
N SER A 146 -1.38 -3.95 -14.64
CA SER A 146 -1.85 -4.79 -13.52
C SER A 146 -2.54 -3.95 -12.45
N HIS A 147 -3.58 -4.50 -11.84
CA HIS A 147 -4.36 -3.85 -10.78
C HIS A 147 -3.53 -3.71 -9.50
N VAL A 148 -3.60 -2.54 -8.90
CA VAL A 148 -2.98 -2.23 -7.60
C VAL A 148 -3.92 -1.36 -6.76
N CYS A 149 -3.74 -1.42 -5.44
CA CYS A 149 -4.45 -0.55 -4.50
C CYS A 149 -3.46 0.15 -3.57
N ALA A 150 -3.70 1.42 -3.31
CA ALA A 150 -2.98 2.25 -2.36
C ALA A 150 -3.75 2.29 -1.03
N LEU A 151 -3.08 1.93 0.07
CA LEU A 151 -3.62 1.96 1.42
C LEU A 151 -2.84 2.97 2.26
N GLY A 152 -3.57 3.84 2.96
CA GLY A 152 -2.96 4.85 3.83
C GLY A 152 -4.00 5.77 4.46
N ASN A 153 -3.50 6.74 5.24
CA ASN A 153 -4.31 7.69 6.03
C ASN A 153 -4.56 8.98 5.25
N SER A 154 -5.39 8.91 4.19
CA SER A 154 -5.71 10.07 3.35
C SER A 154 -6.32 11.21 4.18
N PHE A 155 -5.69 12.38 4.14
CA PHE A 155 -6.12 13.61 4.84
C PHE A 155 -6.33 13.46 6.37
N GLY A 156 -5.72 12.47 7.01
CA GLY A 156 -5.94 12.23 8.45
C GLY A 156 -7.29 11.62 8.79
N LEU A 157 -8.02 11.08 7.81
CA LEU A 157 -9.36 10.49 7.99
C LEU A 157 -9.34 9.03 8.47
N GLY A 158 -8.15 8.51 8.77
CA GLY A 158 -7.94 7.09 9.08
C GLY A 158 -7.52 6.29 7.85
N THR A 159 -7.17 5.02 8.06
CA THR A 159 -6.71 4.16 6.98
C THR A 159 -7.83 3.86 5.98
N GLY A 160 -7.61 4.21 4.74
CA GLY A 160 -8.49 3.94 3.61
C GLY A 160 -7.77 3.26 2.46
N MET A 161 -8.49 2.94 1.39
CA MET A 161 -7.95 2.30 0.20
C MET A 161 -8.51 2.95 -1.07
N THR A 162 -7.63 3.18 -2.04
CA THR A 162 -7.96 3.57 -3.41
C THR A 162 -7.33 2.58 -4.37
N CYS A 163 -7.92 2.34 -5.54
CA CYS A 163 -7.39 1.37 -6.48
C CYS A 163 -7.26 1.96 -7.89
N GLY A 164 -6.31 1.40 -8.64
CA GLY A 164 -5.99 1.74 -10.00
C GLY A 164 -5.12 0.67 -10.64
N ILE A 165 -4.22 1.07 -11.52
CA ILE A 165 -3.30 0.19 -12.22
C ILE A 165 -1.85 0.66 -12.07
N VAL A 166 -0.91 -0.21 -12.35
CA VAL A 166 0.49 0.15 -12.59
C VAL A 166 0.56 0.86 -13.93
N SER A 167 0.86 2.17 -13.93
CA SER A 167 0.99 2.99 -15.13
C SER A 167 2.39 2.90 -15.74
N ALA A 168 3.42 2.73 -14.92
CA ALA A 168 4.80 2.51 -15.32
C ALA A 168 5.63 1.90 -14.19
N VAL A 169 6.80 1.36 -14.53
CA VAL A 169 7.79 0.84 -13.60
C VAL A 169 9.15 1.51 -13.86
N ARG A 170 10.08 1.40 -12.90
CA ARG A 170 11.46 1.89 -13.01
C ARG A 170 11.54 3.38 -13.35
N ARG A 171 10.62 4.18 -12.79
CA ARG A 171 10.69 5.63 -12.93
C ARG A 171 11.81 6.19 -12.06
N SER A 172 12.67 7.00 -12.67
CA SER A 172 13.77 7.70 -12.03
C SER A 172 13.93 9.09 -12.63
N ASN A 173 14.74 9.94 -12.01
CA ASN A 173 14.94 11.35 -12.40
C ASN A 173 13.62 12.16 -12.33
N ILE A 174 12.75 11.82 -11.40
CA ILE A 174 11.53 12.57 -11.11
C ILE A 174 11.86 13.79 -10.25
N GLY A 175 12.91 13.69 -9.42
CA GLY A 175 13.40 14.76 -8.57
C GLY A 175 12.78 14.78 -7.18
N PHE A 176 12.21 13.66 -6.73
CA PHE A 176 11.67 13.52 -5.36
C PHE A 176 12.79 13.14 -4.40
N ASN A 177 13.60 12.13 -4.78
CA ASN A 177 14.63 11.53 -3.96
C ASN A 177 15.98 11.53 -4.69
N GLU A 178 17.08 11.45 -3.97
CA GLU A 178 18.41 11.36 -4.59
C GLU A 178 18.60 10.03 -5.33
N ILE A 179 18.02 8.95 -4.81
CA ILE A 179 18.04 7.63 -5.41
C ILE A 179 16.60 7.21 -5.62
N GLU A 180 16.22 7.01 -6.86
CA GLU A 180 14.86 6.73 -7.28
C GLU A 180 14.75 5.43 -8.07
N ASP A 181 13.74 4.66 -7.75
CA ASP A 181 13.19 3.56 -8.54
C ASP A 181 11.70 3.45 -8.16
N PHE A 182 10.86 4.15 -8.92
CA PHE A 182 9.44 4.24 -8.60
C PHE A 182 8.58 3.38 -9.50
N ILE A 183 7.49 2.90 -8.90
CA ILE A 183 6.32 2.43 -9.60
C ILE A 183 5.35 3.60 -9.70
N GLN A 184 4.89 3.90 -10.91
CA GLN A 184 3.86 4.89 -11.17
C GLN A 184 2.49 4.22 -11.20
N THR A 185 1.49 4.84 -10.57
CA THR A 185 0.10 4.37 -10.56
C THR A 185 -0.88 5.53 -10.73
N ASP A 186 -2.07 5.24 -11.23
CA ASP A 186 -3.23 6.13 -11.26
C ASP A 186 -4.17 5.92 -10.05
N ALA A 187 -3.87 4.96 -9.16
CA ALA A 187 -4.55 4.85 -7.88
C ALA A 187 -4.40 6.17 -7.12
N ALA A 188 -5.51 6.77 -6.70
CA ALA A 188 -5.49 8.09 -6.05
C ALA A 188 -4.64 8.06 -4.77
N VAL A 189 -3.65 8.96 -4.70
CA VAL A 189 -2.80 9.19 -3.53
C VAL A 189 -2.99 10.63 -3.07
N ASN A 190 -3.19 10.82 -1.78
CA ASN A 190 -3.45 12.12 -1.18
C ASN A 190 -2.51 12.38 0.01
N PRO A 191 -2.37 13.64 0.45
CA PRO A 191 -1.64 13.96 1.68
C PRO A 191 -2.04 13.08 2.86
N GLY A 192 -1.06 12.55 3.56
CA GLY A 192 -1.24 11.57 4.64
C GLY A 192 -1.06 10.11 4.20
N MET A 193 -1.06 9.80 2.91
CA MET A 193 -0.80 8.45 2.42
C MET A 193 0.69 8.13 2.26
N SER A 194 1.58 9.12 2.33
CA SER A 194 3.04 8.90 2.30
C SER A 194 3.47 7.91 3.37
N GLY A 195 4.28 6.92 3.00
CA GLY A 195 4.67 5.78 3.85
C GLY A 195 3.66 4.64 3.89
N GLY A 196 2.52 4.76 3.21
CA GLY A 196 1.52 3.70 3.08
C GLY A 196 1.88 2.65 2.03
N ALA A 197 1.02 1.66 1.87
CA ALA A 197 1.25 0.51 1.01
C ALA A 197 0.61 0.68 -0.38
N LEU A 198 1.39 0.47 -1.45
CA LEU A 198 0.86 0.08 -2.74
C LEU A 198 0.89 -1.45 -2.81
N VAL A 199 -0.25 -2.10 -3.00
CA VAL A 199 -0.36 -3.56 -2.97
C VAL A 199 -1.01 -4.13 -4.22
N ASP A 200 -0.72 -5.39 -4.51
CA ASP A 200 -1.40 -6.16 -5.55
C ASP A 200 -2.76 -6.73 -5.06
N PRO A 201 -3.57 -7.37 -5.91
CA PRO A 201 -4.87 -7.94 -5.52
C PRO A 201 -4.79 -9.01 -4.41
N GLN A 202 -3.62 -9.58 -4.16
CA GLN A 202 -3.37 -10.53 -3.08
C GLN A 202 -2.93 -9.84 -1.77
N GLY A 203 -2.94 -8.50 -1.73
CA GLY A 203 -2.49 -7.71 -0.58
C GLY A 203 -0.99 -7.72 -0.35
N ARG A 204 -0.18 -8.13 -1.35
CA ARG A 204 1.27 -8.16 -1.25
C ARG A 204 1.83 -6.79 -1.65
N LEU A 205 2.80 -6.31 -0.89
CA LEU A 205 3.48 -5.04 -1.12
C LEU A 205 4.14 -5.00 -2.51
N VAL A 206 3.80 -3.99 -3.27
CA VAL A 206 4.37 -3.65 -4.57
C VAL A 206 5.31 -2.45 -4.45
N GLY A 207 5.00 -1.53 -3.52
CA GLY A 207 5.83 -0.36 -3.23
C GLY A 207 5.36 0.41 -2.01
N LEU A 208 6.24 1.28 -1.49
CA LEU A 208 5.96 2.23 -0.42
C LEU A 208 5.49 3.56 -1.04
N ILE A 209 4.30 4.02 -0.70
CA ILE A 209 3.77 5.28 -1.25
C ILE A 209 4.69 6.44 -0.82
N ASP A 210 5.17 7.20 -1.79
CA ASP A 210 6.06 8.34 -1.59
C ASP A 210 5.32 9.66 -1.81
N GLY A 211 4.80 9.90 -3.01
CA GLY A 211 4.17 11.17 -3.31
C GLY A 211 3.40 11.23 -4.62
N ILE A 212 2.89 12.42 -4.89
CA ILE A 212 2.16 12.79 -6.10
C ILE A 212 3.03 13.72 -6.98
N PHE A 213 2.86 13.67 -8.28
CA PHE A 213 3.63 14.51 -9.21
C PHE A 213 3.37 16.01 -9.00
N THR A 214 2.14 16.37 -8.64
CA THR A 214 1.72 17.75 -8.39
C THR A 214 1.87 18.16 -6.92
N LYS A 215 2.95 17.75 -6.28
CA LYS A 215 3.24 17.95 -4.84
C LYS A 215 3.01 19.37 -4.35
N GLU A 216 3.36 20.39 -5.16
CA GLU A 216 3.17 21.80 -4.81
C GLU A 216 1.70 22.23 -4.81
N ALA A 217 0.85 21.57 -5.60
CA ALA A 217 -0.57 21.88 -5.73
C ALA A 217 -1.47 21.01 -4.83
N ASP A 218 -0.90 19.95 -4.19
CA ASP A 218 -1.63 18.94 -3.40
C ASP A 218 -2.86 18.34 -4.13
N ILE A 219 -2.74 18.22 -5.46
CA ILE A 219 -3.81 17.72 -6.33
C ILE A 219 -3.35 16.40 -6.96
N ASP A 220 -4.15 15.35 -6.78
CA ASP A 220 -3.96 14.10 -7.52
C ASP A 220 -4.36 14.29 -8.99
N ALA A 221 -3.38 14.17 -9.89
CA ALA A 221 -3.59 14.22 -11.35
C ALA A 221 -3.55 12.83 -11.99
N GLY A 222 -3.70 11.74 -11.22
CA GLY A 222 -3.55 10.38 -11.71
C GLY A 222 -2.10 9.98 -12.02
N VAL A 223 -1.12 10.71 -11.45
CA VAL A 223 0.31 10.43 -11.59
C VAL A 223 0.92 10.36 -10.19
N ASN A 224 0.93 9.19 -9.62
CA ASN A 224 1.37 8.93 -8.26
C ASN A 224 2.52 7.93 -8.25
N PHE A 225 3.39 8.02 -7.24
CA PHE A 225 4.63 7.26 -7.16
C PHE A 225 4.73 6.48 -5.86
N ALA A 226 5.24 5.25 -5.99
CA ALA A 226 5.62 4.41 -4.87
C ALA A 226 7.05 3.90 -5.06
N ILE A 227 7.86 3.96 -4.01
CA ILE A 227 9.22 3.41 -3.96
C ILE A 227 9.13 1.90 -4.17
N SER A 228 9.87 1.37 -5.13
CA SER A 228 9.80 -0.04 -5.49
C SER A 228 10.29 -0.97 -4.37
N VAL A 229 9.76 -2.21 -4.33
CA VAL A 229 10.23 -3.23 -3.37
C VAL A 229 11.73 -3.48 -3.48
N PRO A 230 12.36 -3.59 -4.66
CA PRO A 230 13.82 -3.72 -4.76
C PRO A 230 14.58 -2.59 -4.08
N LEU A 231 14.12 -1.33 -4.22
CA LEU A 231 14.77 -0.18 -3.59
C LEU A 231 14.59 -0.19 -2.07
N ILE A 232 13.42 -0.59 -1.56
CA ILE A 232 13.17 -0.81 -0.13
C ILE A 232 14.15 -1.86 0.42
N GLN A 233 14.26 -3.01 -0.24
CA GLN A 233 15.16 -4.09 0.18
C GLN A 233 16.64 -3.68 0.19
N GLN A 234 17.07 -2.87 -0.80
CA GLN A 234 18.42 -2.30 -0.82
C GLN A 234 18.67 -1.37 0.38
N SER A 235 17.72 -0.50 0.70
CA SER A 235 17.80 0.38 1.86
C SER A 235 17.92 -0.42 3.16
N LEU A 236 17.04 -1.40 3.38
CA LEU A 236 17.08 -2.27 4.55
C LEU A 236 18.42 -3.02 4.68
N ALA A 237 18.93 -3.58 3.58
CA ALA A 237 20.21 -4.28 3.59
C ALA A 237 21.40 -3.37 3.95
N LEU A 238 21.36 -2.10 3.55
CA LEU A 238 22.36 -1.10 3.91
C LEU A 238 22.29 -0.75 5.39
N GLN A 239 21.08 -0.54 5.94
CA GLN A 239 20.87 -0.23 7.34
C GLN A 239 21.31 -1.38 8.25
N LEU A 240 21.02 -2.63 7.87
CA LEU A 240 21.47 -3.82 8.59
C LEU A 240 23.00 -3.96 8.61
N LYS A 241 23.68 -3.70 7.48
CA LYS A 241 25.16 -3.73 7.40
C LYS A 241 25.82 -2.62 8.20
N ALA A 242 25.16 -1.50 8.40
CA ALA A 242 25.68 -0.37 9.21
C ALA A 242 25.65 -0.65 10.73
N GLY A 243 25.32 -1.85 11.16
CA GLY A 243 25.31 -2.23 12.58
C GLY A 243 24.01 -1.91 13.30
N VAL A 244 22.97 -1.61 12.56
CA VAL A 244 21.62 -1.54 13.09
C VAL A 244 21.19 -2.97 13.40
N GLN A 245 21.35 -3.39 14.66
CA GLN A 245 20.81 -4.67 15.12
C GLN A 245 19.30 -4.51 15.31
N PHE A 246 18.55 -5.31 14.61
CA PHE A 246 17.09 -5.42 14.74
C PHE A 246 16.74 -6.38 15.87
#